data_caed15d46dbbc41560652543fbdfe1a3
#
_entry.id   caed15d46dbbc41560652543fbdfe1a3
#
_cell.length_a   1.000
_cell.length_b   1.000
_cell.length_c   1.000
_cell.angle_alpha   90.00
_cell.angle_beta   90.00
_cell.angle_gamma   90.00
#
_symmetry.space_group_name_H-M   'P 1'
#
loop_
_entity.id
_entity.type
_entity.pdbx_description
1 polymer ?
#
loop_
_entity_poly.entity_id
_entity_poly.type
_entity_poly.pdbx_seq_one_letter_code
_entity_poly.pdbx_strand_id
1 'polypeptide(L)'
;MIAWLVLALMQPAGPPLPRASIVEWTGSESWAEALKVLNQTGNVVIDARANRGQSITVPTLKLKPGKQPFWAALDELCAQAQLQMIQSEGRIELVNSDGPRTHWIAYDGPWRARIVRRSLIAFDDPTLDRLLCQVELSLEPRLQPLLFTLNSTIIQWPGTTNTQPGSRGTQSFEGEPTKTLELRLPLPPRSVSALNSLTVEGTAWLAPGRLTFTTSLLVQPGQTKSETTFTLKQIDVNQASKTWEITTELQYPEGSLEWESNQSRLLNSMKLILTKGKEQLTDIGHDIRTDTGRKVTARWLFRAIPGNSADWKATLTAPAAPQQMPVKLVFEKVTLP
;
A
#
# COMPACT_ATOMS: atom_id res chain seq x y z
N MET A 1 -31.22 13.88 44.68
CA MET A 1 -30.32 12.88 44.07
C MET A 1 -30.61 12.87 42.58
N ILE A 2 -29.81 13.56 41.77
CA ILE A 2 -29.96 13.63 40.31
C ILE A 2 -28.95 12.61 39.75
N ALA A 3 -29.46 11.49 39.18
CA ALA A 3 -28.66 10.48 38.53
C ALA A 3 -28.26 11.02 37.16
N TRP A 4 -26.97 11.27 36.96
CA TRP A 4 -26.38 11.56 35.64
C TRP A 4 -26.29 10.25 34.84
N LEU A 5 -27.18 10.12 33.85
CA LEU A 5 -27.10 9.05 32.87
C LEU A 5 -25.96 9.43 31.90
N VAL A 6 -24.79 8.82 32.07
CA VAL A 6 -23.69 8.93 31.10
C VAL A 6 -24.07 8.07 29.90
N LEU A 7 -24.66 8.69 28.88
CA LEU A 7 -24.77 8.09 27.56
C LEU A 7 -23.33 8.00 26.99
N ALA A 8 -22.73 6.84 27.12
CA ALA A 8 -21.55 6.50 26.35
C ALA A 8 -21.99 6.49 24.87
N LEU A 9 -21.71 7.57 24.15
CA LEU A 9 -21.79 7.62 22.69
C LEU A 9 -20.83 6.54 22.17
N MET A 10 -21.38 5.38 21.82
CA MET A 10 -20.66 4.39 21.01
C MET A 10 -20.32 5.08 19.70
N GLN A 11 -19.10 5.53 19.57
CA GLN A 11 -18.58 5.92 18.25
C GLN A 11 -18.78 4.71 17.32
N PRO A 12 -19.37 4.90 16.14
CA PRO A 12 -19.48 3.82 15.18
C PRO A 12 -18.07 3.26 14.96
N ALA A 13 -17.95 1.94 15.14
CA ALA A 13 -16.67 1.27 14.86
C ALA A 13 -16.27 1.61 13.42
N GLY A 14 -15.13 2.25 13.25
CA GLY A 14 -14.59 2.55 11.92
C GLY A 14 -14.51 1.28 11.07
N PRO A 15 -14.38 1.39 9.75
CA PRO A 15 -14.25 0.24 8.88
C PRO A 15 -13.10 -0.67 9.37
N PRO A 16 -13.26 -2.01 9.28
CA PRO A 16 -12.26 -2.92 9.80
C PRO A 16 -10.89 -2.69 9.13
N LEU A 17 -9.84 -2.67 9.94
CA LEU A 17 -8.48 -2.49 9.44
C LEU A 17 -8.12 -3.58 8.44
N PRO A 18 -7.38 -3.26 7.38
CA PRO A 18 -6.92 -4.23 6.40
C PRO A 18 -6.10 -5.33 7.06
N ARG A 19 -6.50 -6.57 6.83
CA ARG A 19 -5.79 -7.77 7.31
C ARG A 19 -4.91 -8.32 6.20
N ALA A 20 -3.93 -9.14 6.56
CA ALA A 20 -3.20 -9.94 5.59
C ALA A 20 -4.16 -10.80 4.77
N SER A 21 -3.92 -10.91 3.48
CA SER A 21 -4.55 -11.93 2.66
C SER A 21 -4.08 -13.31 3.12
N ILE A 22 -4.97 -14.30 3.08
CA ILE A 22 -4.64 -15.67 3.48
C ILE A 22 -4.50 -16.52 2.22
N VAL A 23 -3.38 -17.21 2.14
CA VAL A 23 -3.07 -18.23 1.14
C VAL A 23 -3.28 -19.59 1.78
N GLU A 24 -3.91 -20.53 1.09
CA GLU A 24 -4.12 -21.89 1.57
C GLU A 24 -3.46 -22.88 0.59
N TRP A 25 -2.40 -23.54 1.05
CA TRP A 25 -1.69 -24.56 0.29
C TRP A 25 -2.26 -25.95 0.58
N THR A 26 -2.36 -26.80 -0.44
CA THR A 26 -2.65 -28.24 -0.30
C THR A 26 -1.37 -29.05 -0.09
N GLY A 27 -0.22 -28.48 -0.49
CA GLY A 27 1.10 -29.13 -0.42
C GLY A 27 1.49 -29.90 -1.66
N SER A 28 0.64 -29.89 -2.70
CA SER A 28 0.88 -30.60 -3.96
C SER A 28 0.74 -29.70 -5.20
N GLU A 29 0.77 -28.38 -5.00
CA GLU A 29 0.61 -27.43 -6.08
C GLU A 29 1.74 -27.53 -7.10
N SER A 30 1.38 -27.54 -8.37
CA SER A 30 2.28 -27.20 -9.45
C SER A 30 2.61 -25.70 -9.41
N TRP A 31 3.66 -25.27 -10.11
CA TRP A 31 4.03 -23.86 -10.22
C TRP A 31 2.87 -22.96 -10.67
N ALA A 32 2.11 -23.40 -11.70
CA ALA A 32 0.98 -22.64 -12.21
C ALA A 32 -0.17 -22.52 -11.19
N GLU A 33 -0.45 -23.60 -10.44
CA GLU A 33 -1.45 -23.61 -9.39
C GLU A 33 -1.04 -22.69 -8.23
N ALA A 34 0.22 -22.73 -7.81
CA ALA A 34 0.73 -21.85 -6.76
C ALA A 34 0.56 -20.38 -7.12
N LEU A 35 0.91 -19.97 -8.34
CA LEU A 35 0.67 -18.61 -8.84
C LEU A 35 -0.82 -18.26 -8.88
N LYS A 36 -1.67 -19.21 -9.31
CA LYS A 36 -3.12 -19.00 -9.33
C LYS A 36 -3.68 -18.77 -7.92
N VAL A 37 -3.28 -19.56 -6.94
CA VAL A 37 -3.70 -19.42 -5.54
C VAL A 37 -3.27 -18.06 -4.96
N LEU A 38 -2.03 -17.63 -5.21
CA LEU A 38 -1.55 -16.30 -4.81
C LEU A 38 -2.41 -15.18 -5.43
N ASN A 39 -2.72 -15.28 -6.71
CA ASN A 39 -3.52 -14.26 -7.41
C ASN A 39 -4.99 -14.23 -6.94
N GLN A 40 -5.54 -15.33 -6.44
CA GLN A 40 -6.89 -15.39 -5.86
C GLN A 40 -7.03 -14.54 -4.58
N THR A 41 -5.94 -14.15 -3.95
CA THR A 41 -5.94 -13.24 -2.79
C THR A 41 -6.23 -11.79 -3.13
N GLY A 42 -6.38 -11.45 -4.41
CA GLY A 42 -6.51 -10.06 -4.89
C GLY A 42 -5.17 -9.35 -5.10
N ASN A 43 -4.06 -10.01 -4.80
CA ASN A 43 -2.72 -9.54 -5.16
C ASN A 43 -2.34 -10.02 -6.55
N VAL A 44 -1.54 -9.26 -7.28
CA VAL A 44 -1.07 -9.63 -8.62
C VAL A 44 0.37 -10.11 -8.53
N VAL A 45 0.57 -11.41 -8.78
CA VAL A 45 1.90 -12.04 -8.81
C VAL A 45 2.13 -12.65 -10.19
N ILE A 46 3.20 -12.28 -10.85
CA ILE A 46 3.54 -12.78 -12.19
C ILE A 46 4.95 -13.37 -12.23
N ASP A 47 5.11 -14.44 -13.01
CA ASP A 47 6.43 -14.94 -13.39
C ASP A 47 6.96 -14.10 -14.55
N ALA A 48 7.89 -13.21 -14.24
CA ALA A 48 8.44 -12.27 -15.22
C ALA A 48 9.71 -12.79 -15.92
N ARG A 49 10.16 -14.01 -15.61
CA ARG A 49 11.42 -14.57 -16.15
C ARG A 49 11.43 -14.59 -17.67
N ALA A 50 10.36 -15.09 -18.30
CA ALA A 50 10.27 -15.11 -19.77
C ALA A 50 10.37 -13.72 -20.36
N ASN A 51 9.66 -12.74 -19.81
CA ASN A 51 9.64 -11.35 -20.29
C ASN A 51 10.99 -10.64 -20.13
N ARG A 52 11.86 -11.18 -19.25
CA ARG A 52 13.20 -10.65 -19.00
C ARG A 52 14.30 -11.49 -19.66
N GLY A 53 13.93 -12.43 -20.54
CA GLY A 53 14.90 -13.33 -21.20
C GLY A 53 15.63 -14.28 -20.27
N GLN A 54 15.09 -14.53 -19.07
CA GLN A 54 15.68 -15.44 -18.09
C GLN A 54 15.20 -16.88 -18.31
N SER A 55 16.07 -17.84 -17.99
CA SER A 55 15.71 -19.25 -18.05
C SER A 55 14.59 -19.59 -17.05
N ILE A 56 13.61 -20.35 -17.54
CA ILE A 56 12.49 -20.84 -16.72
C ILE A 56 12.74 -22.28 -16.34
N THR A 57 13.27 -22.49 -15.16
CA THR A 57 13.29 -23.81 -14.53
C THR A 57 12.11 -23.88 -13.57
N VAL A 58 11.17 -24.80 -13.81
CA VAL A 58 10.04 -25.01 -12.91
C VAL A 58 10.48 -25.97 -11.81
N PRO A 59 10.59 -25.53 -10.56
CA PRO A 59 10.99 -26.40 -9.46
C PRO A 59 9.87 -27.35 -9.07
N THR A 60 10.24 -28.48 -8.47
CA THR A 60 9.27 -29.28 -7.69
C THR A 60 9.04 -28.58 -6.37
N LEU A 61 7.81 -28.09 -6.16
CA LEU A 61 7.45 -27.39 -4.95
C LEU A 61 7.12 -28.39 -3.83
N LYS A 62 7.50 -28.06 -2.60
CA LYS A 62 7.16 -28.76 -1.36
C LYS A 62 6.57 -27.74 -0.38
N LEU A 63 5.48 -27.09 -0.78
CA LEU A 63 4.82 -26.09 0.03
C LEU A 63 4.19 -26.72 1.27
N LYS A 64 4.27 -26.03 2.39
CA LYS A 64 3.67 -26.52 3.63
C LYS A 64 2.15 -26.42 3.57
N PRO A 65 1.38 -27.54 3.65
CA PRO A 65 -0.06 -27.48 3.64
C PRO A 65 -0.61 -26.61 4.77
N GLY A 66 -1.68 -25.87 4.47
CA GLY A 66 -2.38 -25.04 5.46
C GLY A 66 -2.48 -23.58 5.08
N LYS A 67 -3.04 -22.81 6.00
CA LYS A 67 -3.30 -21.38 5.85
C LYS A 67 -2.12 -20.56 6.36
N GLN A 68 -1.69 -19.60 5.57
CA GLN A 68 -0.63 -18.67 5.96
C GLN A 68 -0.83 -17.27 5.34
N PRO A 69 -0.27 -16.21 5.94
CA PRO A 69 -0.32 -14.87 5.38
C PRO A 69 0.36 -14.81 4.01
N PHE A 70 -0.16 -13.94 3.14
CA PHE A 70 0.31 -13.80 1.75
C PHE A 70 1.83 -13.67 1.61
N TRP A 71 2.45 -12.77 2.39
CA TRP A 71 3.89 -12.55 2.29
C TRP A 71 4.71 -13.77 2.72
N ALA A 72 4.28 -14.46 3.78
CA ALA A 72 4.97 -15.67 4.23
C ALA A 72 4.87 -16.78 3.18
N ALA A 73 3.69 -16.96 2.57
CA ALA A 73 3.45 -17.89 1.48
C ALA A 73 4.32 -17.58 0.25
N LEU A 74 4.42 -16.31 -0.10
CA LEU A 74 5.21 -15.86 -1.25
C LEU A 74 6.72 -15.99 -1.01
N ASP A 75 7.20 -15.66 0.19
CA ASP A 75 8.61 -15.84 0.56
C ASP A 75 8.99 -17.33 0.57
N GLU A 76 8.11 -18.23 1.06
CA GLU A 76 8.31 -19.69 1.00
C GLU A 76 8.42 -20.16 -0.46
N LEU A 77 7.50 -19.73 -1.32
CA LEU A 77 7.52 -20.06 -2.76
C LEU A 77 8.82 -19.58 -3.42
N CYS A 78 9.21 -18.35 -3.16
CA CYS A 78 10.44 -17.77 -3.72
C CYS A 78 11.71 -18.48 -3.24
N ALA A 79 11.75 -18.89 -1.97
CA ALA A 79 12.88 -19.64 -1.41
C ALA A 79 13.04 -20.99 -2.08
N GLN A 80 11.94 -21.74 -2.28
CA GLN A 80 11.98 -23.06 -2.92
C GLN A 80 12.31 -22.96 -4.42
N ALA A 81 11.81 -21.93 -5.09
CA ALA A 81 12.03 -21.71 -6.52
C ALA A 81 13.33 -20.97 -6.84
N GLN A 82 14.11 -20.56 -5.82
CA GLN A 82 15.30 -19.73 -5.97
C GLN A 82 15.04 -18.42 -6.73
N LEU A 83 13.91 -17.80 -6.43
CA LEU A 83 13.47 -16.55 -7.05
C LEU A 83 13.59 -15.38 -6.09
N GLN A 84 13.64 -14.19 -6.65
CA GLN A 84 13.47 -12.93 -5.93
C GLN A 84 12.23 -12.19 -6.42
N MET A 85 11.68 -11.36 -5.53
CA MET A 85 10.55 -10.51 -5.82
C MET A 85 11.01 -9.12 -6.21
N ILE A 86 10.42 -8.55 -7.24
CA ILE A 86 10.47 -7.14 -7.58
C ILE A 86 9.05 -6.61 -7.49
N GLN A 87 8.80 -5.70 -6.57
CA GLN A 87 7.51 -5.07 -6.44
C GLN A 87 7.47 -3.81 -7.31
N SER A 88 6.50 -3.74 -8.19
CA SER A 88 6.21 -2.60 -9.04
C SER A 88 4.74 -2.21 -8.91
N GLU A 89 4.29 -1.19 -9.62
CA GLU A 89 2.93 -0.64 -9.51
C GLU A 89 1.83 -1.72 -9.49
N GLY A 90 1.29 -2.01 -8.29
CA GLY A 90 0.17 -2.92 -8.07
C GLY A 90 0.46 -4.40 -8.33
N ARG A 91 1.71 -4.81 -8.56
CA ARG A 91 2.08 -6.21 -8.83
C ARG A 91 3.44 -6.60 -8.28
N ILE A 92 3.66 -7.89 -8.17
CA ILE A 92 4.94 -8.51 -7.83
C ILE A 92 5.43 -9.31 -9.04
N GLU A 93 6.65 -9.06 -9.47
CA GLU A 93 7.34 -9.81 -10.51
C GLU A 93 8.33 -10.79 -9.89
N LEU A 94 8.22 -12.06 -10.23
CA LEU A 94 9.16 -13.09 -9.84
C LEU A 94 10.25 -13.23 -10.90
N VAL A 95 11.51 -13.12 -10.48
CA VAL A 95 12.68 -13.20 -11.35
C VAL A 95 13.73 -14.10 -10.70
N ASN A 96 14.70 -14.60 -11.48
CA ASN A 96 15.77 -15.42 -10.92
C ASN A 96 16.55 -14.64 -9.85
N SER A 97 16.93 -15.32 -8.77
CA SER A 97 17.76 -14.74 -7.73
C SER A 97 19.24 -14.81 -8.11
N ASP A 98 20.00 -13.75 -7.86
CA ASP A 98 21.44 -13.67 -8.12
C ASP A 98 22.28 -14.40 -7.04
N GLY A 99 21.64 -15.19 -6.17
CA GLY A 99 22.33 -15.99 -5.14
C GLY A 99 21.57 -16.04 -3.80
N PRO A 100 22.11 -16.80 -2.84
CA PRO A 100 21.49 -16.95 -1.53
C PRO A 100 21.48 -15.61 -0.79
N ARG A 101 20.31 -15.16 -0.40
CA ARG A 101 20.12 -13.94 0.39
C ARG A 101 19.67 -14.32 1.80
N THR A 102 20.54 -14.15 2.77
CA THR A 102 20.13 -14.11 4.17
C THR A 102 19.45 -12.77 4.43
N HIS A 103 18.15 -12.77 4.43
CA HIS A 103 17.40 -11.59 4.80
C HIS A 103 16.73 -11.82 6.15
N TRP A 104 16.85 -10.83 7.04
CA TRP A 104 15.95 -10.75 8.18
C TRP A 104 14.66 -10.18 7.68
N ILE A 105 13.60 -10.98 7.78
CA ILE A 105 12.26 -10.63 7.31
C ILE A 105 11.33 -10.62 8.51
N ALA A 106 10.45 -9.64 8.56
CA ALA A 106 9.40 -9.51 9.56
C ALA A 106 8.07 -9.24 8.86
N TYR A 107 6.99 -9.71 9.48
CA TYR A 107 5.64 -9.54 8.97
C TYR A 107 4.74 -8.97 10.05
N ASP A 108 3.82 -8.09 9.66
CA ASP A 108 2.73 -7.62 10.52
C ASP A 108 1.49 -7.32 9.68
N GLY A 109 0.46 -8.15 9.81
CA GLY A 109 -0.72 -8.07 8.97
C GLY A 109 -0.36 -8.11 7.48
N PRO A 110 -0.76 -7.11 6.67
CA PRO A 110 -0.44 -7.02 5.25
C PRO A 110 0.97 -6.45 4.97
N TRP A 111 1.75 -6.17 6.00
CA TRP A 111 3.10 -5.63 5.88
C TRP A 111 4.16 -6.72 5.88
N ARG A 112 5.18 -6.49 5.06
CA ARG A 112 6.45 -7.20 5.04
C ARG A 112 7.58 -6.21 5.17
N ALA A 113 8.55 -6.51 6.00
CA ALA A 113 9.78 -5.74 6.07
C ALA A 113 11.00 -6.66 5.93
N ARG A 114 12.07 -6.16 5.33
CA ARG A 114 13.35 -6.85 5.28
C ARG A 114 14.50 -5.90 5.58
N ILE A 115 15.51 -6.36 6.30
CA ILE A 115 16.76 -5.62 6.45
C ILE A 115 17.59 -5.86 5.18
N VAL A 116 17.79 -4.82 4.39
CA VAL A 116 18.53 -4.90 3.11
C VAL A 116 20.00 -4.54 3.25
N ARG A 117 20.34 -3.74 4.26
CA ARG A 117 21.73 -3.33 4.52
C ARG A 117 21.95 -3.08 6.00
N ARG A 118 23.14 -3.41 6.47
CA ARG A 118 23.66 -3.06 7.80
C ARG A 118 25.08 -2.57 7.64
N SER A 119 25.42 -1.52 8.35
CA SER A 119 26.79 -0.99 8.39
C SER A 119 27.05 -0.32 9.72
N LEU A 120 28.30 -0.24 10.11
CA LEU A 120 28.73 0.56 11.24
C LEU A 120 29.09 1.95 10.75
N ILE A 121 28.68 2.95 11.49
CA ILE A 121 29.14 4.34 11.34
C ILE A 121 30.03 4.62 12.53
N ALA A 122 31.33 4.76 12.30
CA ALA A 122 32.30 5.11 13.32
C ALA A 122 32.52 6.63 13.30
N PHE A 123 32.67 7.20 14.49
CA PHE A 123 33.00 8.59 14.71
C PHE A 123 34.32 8.68 15.51
N ASP A 124 34.92 9.85 15.54
CA ASP A 124 36.13 10.11 16.35
C ASP A 124 35.85 9.89 17.84
N ASP A 125 34.63 10.18 18.29
CA ASP A 125 34.13 9.81 19.60
C ASP A 125 33.35 8.49 19.51
N PRO A 126 33.86 7.37 20.06
CA PRO A 126 33.22 6.07 20.00
C PRO A 126 31.81 6.02 20.66
N THR A 127 31.48 6.96 21.52
CA THR A 127 30.13 7.04 22.14
C THR A 127 29.07 7.46 21.11
N LEU A 128 29.49 8.03 20.01
CA LEU A 128 28.65 8.43 18.88
C LEU A 128 28.51 7.35 17.81
N ASP A 129 29.26 6.24 17.92
CA ASP A 129 29.17 5.13 16.99
C ASP A 129 27.72 4.63 16.84
N ARG A 130 27.33 4.32 15.63
CA ARG A 130 25.96 3.88 15.31
C ARG A 130 25.95 2.65 14.43
N LEU A 131 24.97 1.80 14.68
CA LEU A 131 24.58 0.75 13.74
C LEU A 131 23.53 1.34 12.78
N LEU A 132 23.86 1.39 11.50
CA LEU A 132 22.93 1.77 10.45
C LEU A 132 22.24 0.54 9.90
N CYS A 133 20.90 0.49 9.98
CA CYS A 133 20.08 -0.53 9.35
C CYS A 133 19.17 0.11 8.32
N GLN A 134 19.21 -0.38 7.08
CA GLN A 134 18.24 -0.03 6.05
C GLN A 134 17.17 -1.12 6.02
N VAL A 135 15.94 -0.72 6.32
CA VAL A 135 14.76 -1.59 6.36
C VAL A 135 13.83 -1.22 5.22
N GLU A 136 13.64 -2.14 4.30
CA GLU A 136 12.66 -1.99 3.24
C GLU A 136 11.29 -2.44 3.74
N LEU A 137 10.29 -1.55 3.67
CA LEU A 137 8.89 -1.82 3.96
C LEU A 137 8.15 -2.09 2.66
N SER A 138 7.32 -3.11 2.65
CA SER A 138 6.44 -3.48 1.53
C SER A 138 5.02 -3.73 2.05
N LEU A 139 4.03 -3.31 1.29
CA LEU A 139 2.63 -3.59 1.55
C LEU A 139 2.07 -4.51 0.47
N GLU A 140 1.08 -5.35 0.81
CA GLU A 140 0.42 -6.20 -0.19
C GLU A 140 -0.07 -5.37 -1.39
N PRO A 141 0.17 -5.79 -2.66
CA PRO A 141 -0.14 -5.01 -3.87
C PRO A 141 -1.60 -4.56 -4.00
N ARG A 142 -2.54 -5.32 -3.43
CA ARG A 142 -3.98 -4.96 -3.41
C ARG A 142 -4.28 -3.72 -2.57
N LEU A 143 -3.35 -3.31 -1.72
CA LEU A 143 -3.44 -2.14 -0.84
C LEU A 143 -2.47 -1.06 -1.34
N GLN A 144 -2.78 0.19 -1.03
CA GLN A 144 -1.96 1.32 -1.46
C GLN A 144 -1.41 2.06 -0.24
N PRO A 145 -0.10 1.95 0.04
CA PRO A 145 0.51 2.70 1.13
C PRO A 145 0.57 4.19 0.77
N LEU A 146 0.29 5.03 1.76
CA LEU A 146 0.34 6.49 1.62
C LEU A 146 1.49 7.07 2.43
N LEU A 147 1.44 6.87 3.74
CA LEU A 147 2.38 7.42 4.70
C LEU A 147 2.79 6.37 5.72
N PHE A 148 4.00 6.50 6.23
CA PHE A 148 4.47 5.74 7.38
C PHE A 148 5.19 6.68 8.34
N THR A 149 4.79 6.68 9.61
CA THR A 149 5.45 7.40 10.70
C THR A 149 6.12 6.39 11.60
N LEU A 150 7.44 6.48 11.74
CA LEU A 150 8.20 5.68 12.69
C LEU A 150 7.99 6.23 14.10
N ASN A 151 7.36 5.45 14.98
CA ASN A 151 7.07 5.85 16.35
C ASN A 151 8.23 5.52 17.29
N SER A 152 8.75 4.29 17.19
CA SER A 152 9.88 3.83 18.00
C SER A 152 10.66 2.70 17.34
N THR A 153 11.89 2.51 17.81
CA THR A 153 12.71 1.34 17.50
C THR A 153 13.18 0.74 18.82
N ILE A 154 12.97 -0.57 19.01
CA ILE A 154 13.40 -1.28 20.22
C ILE A 154 14.45 -2.31 19.81
N ILE A 155 15.61 -2.22 20.42
CA ILE A 155 16.73 -3.11 20.17
C ILE A 155 16.97 -3.92 21.44
N GLN A 156 17.12 -5.23 21.28
CA GLN A 156 17.42 -6.13 22.39
C GLN A 156 18.69 -6.93 22.08
N TRP A 157 19.60 -6.95 23.06
CA TRP A 157 20.75 -7.86 23.10
C TRP A 157 20.90 -8.43 24.51
N PRO A 158 21.75 -9.43 24.77
CA PRO A 158 21.83 -10.06 26.07
C PRO A 158 21.96 -9.08 27.23
N GLY A 159 20.98 -9.12 28.16
CA GLY A 159 20.93 -8.28 29.36
C GLY A 159 20.48 -6.82 29.14
N THR A 160 20.14 -6.40 27.92
CA THR A 160 19.82 -5.00 27.63
C THR A 160 18.66 -4.86 26.65
N THR A 161 17.76 -3.92 26.96
CA THR A 161 16.74 -3.42 26.03
C THR A 161 16.94 -1.91 25.89
N ASN A 162 17.05 -1.44 24.67
CA ASN A 162 17.19 -0.01 24.37
C ASN A 162 16.04 0.41 23.45
N THR A 163 15.31 1.47 23.85
CA THR A 163 14.22 2.05 23.05
C THR A 163 14.66 3.40 22.55
N GLN A 164 14.61 3.57 21.25
CA GLN A 164 14.86 4.84 20.59
C GLN A 164 13.53 5.42 20.11
N PRO A 165 13.24 6.70 20.36
CA PRO A 165 12.10 7.35 19.73
C PRO A 165 12.28 7.35 18.22
N GLY A 166 11.19 7.23 17.49
CA GLY A 166 11.21 7.34 16.04
C GLY A 166 11.67 8.72 15.56
N SER A 167 12.12 8.79 14.34
CA SER A 167 12.34 10.09 13.70
C SER A 167 10.98 10.81 13.62
N ARG A 168 10.96 12.12 13.93
CA ARG A 168 9.74 12.94 13.87
C ARG A 168 9.19 13.11 12.44
N GLY A 169 9.78 12.47 11.45
CA GLY A 169 9.39 12.58 10.05
C GLY A 169 8.44 11.48 9.62
N THR A 170 7.34 11.87 8.99
CA THR A 170 6.49 10.96 8.24
C THR A 170 7.11 10.69 6.88
N GLN A 171 7.20 9.43 6.48
CA GLN A 171 7.70 9.01 5.17
C GLN A 171 6.52 8.84 4.21
N SER A 172 6.55 9.56 3.10
CA SER A 172 5.57 9.36 2.01
C SER A 172 6.02 8.23 1.09
N PHE A 173 5.08 7.38 0.69
CA PHE A 173 5.32 6.37 -0.35
C PHE A 173 5.23 6.95 -1.76
N GLU A 174 4.58 8.11 -1.93
CA GLU A 174 4.46 8.80 -3.24
C GLU A 174 3.97 7.89 -4.37
N GLY A 175 3.15 6.89 -4.02
CA GLY A 175 2.66 5.86 -4.94
C GLY A 175 3.64 4.72 -5.21
N GLU A 176 4.83 4.74 -4.61
CA GLU A 176 5.74 3.61 -4.63
C GLU A 176 5.20 2.47 -3.75
N PRO A 177 5.32 1.20 -4.14
CA PRO A 177 4.83 0.07 -3.36
C PRO A 177 5.74 -0.28 -2.18
N THR A 178 6.97 0.23 -2.18
CA THR A 178 7.99 -0.04 -1.16
C THR A 178 8.64 1.25 -0.70
N LYS A 179 9.12 1.27 0.55
CA LYS A 179 9.89 2.38 1.11
C LYS A 179 11.04 1.86 1.95
N THR A 180 12.21 2.46 1.80
CA THR A 180 13.36 2.15 2.65
C THR A 180 13.45 3.14 3.80
N LEU A 181 13.44 2.61 5.02
CA LEU A 181 13.72 3.36 6.24
C LEU A 181 15.21 3.24 6.60
N GLU A 182 15.81 4.34 6.97
CA GLU A 182 17.15 4.36 7.54
C GLU A 182 17.04 4.47 9.07
N LEU A 183 17.46 3.42 9.76
CA LEU A 183 17.47 3.36 11.22
C LEU A 183 18.89 3.57 11.73
N ARG A 184 19.11 4.62 12.52
CA ARG A 184 20.38 4.88 13.20
C ARG A 184 20.25 4.44 14.65
N LEU A 185 20.82 3.29 14.94
CA LEU A 185 20.66 2.58 16.19
C LEU A 185 21.92 2.71 17.05
N PRO A 186 21.81 2.68 18.40
CA PRO A 186 22.99 2.60 19.25
C PRO A 186 23.76 1.32 18.93
N LEU A 187 25.08 1.42 18.97
CA LEU A 187 25.95 0.27 18.73
C LEU A 187 26.00 -0.59 19.99
N PRO A 188 25.68 -1.89 19.92
CA PRO A 188 25.90 -2.82 21.01
C PRO A 188 27.38 -2.97 21.35
N PRO A 189 27.72 -3.42 22.56
CA PRO A 189 29.09 -3.74 22.92
C PRO A 189 29.74 -4.73 21.94
N ARG A 190 31.05 -4.63 21.71
CA ARG A 190 31.80 -5.50 20.76
C ARG A 190 31.70 -7.00 21.06
N SER A 191 31.36 -7.38 22.30
CA SER A 191 31.10 -8.77 22.68
C SER A 191 29.79 -9.34 22.15
N VAL A 192 28.92 -8.50 21.62
CA VAL A 192 27.61 -8.88 21.06
C VAL A 192 27.77 -9.08 19.56
N SER A 193 27.60 -10.33 19.10
CA SER A 193 27.66 -10.67 17.67
C SER A 193 26.32 -10.61 16.96
N ALA A 194 25.21 -10.59 17.72
CA ALA A 194 23.87 -10.51 17.18
C ALA A 194 22.91 -9.82 18.16
N LEU A 195 21.93 -9.13 17.63
CA LEU A 195 20.77 -8.68 18.40
C LEU A 195 19.82 -9.85 18.62
N ASN A 196 19.24 -9.96 19.80
CA ASN A 196 18.16 -10.91 20.06
C ASN A 196 16.93 -10.54 19.20
N SER A 197 16.60 -9.24 19.17
CA SER A 197 15.57 -8.70 18.28
C SER A 197 15.80 -7.23 17.95
N LEU A 198 15.26 -6.82 16.81
CA LEU A 198 15.05 -5.44 16.41
C LEU A 198 13.58 -5.28 16.10
N THR A 199 12.88 -4.44 16.87
CA THR A 199 11.47 -4.12 16.65
C THR A 199 11.35 -2.71 16.07
N VAL A 200 10.56 -2.58 15.02
CA VAL A 200 10.19 -1.31 14.39
C VAL A 200 8.70 -1.10 14.61
N GLU A 201 8.35 -0.07 15.37
CA GLU A 201 6.96 0.30 15.61
C GLU A 201 6.63 1.60 14.91
N GLY A 202 5.50 1.62 14.23
CA GLY A 202 5.07 2.76 13.47
C GLY A 202 3.56 2.85 13.33
N THR A 203 3.16 3.89 12.64
CA THR A 203 1.78 4.12 12.22
C THR A 203 1.76 4.32 10.73
N ALA A 204 0.97 3.52 10.04
CA ALA A 204 0.81 3.62 8.60
C ALA A 204 -0.56 4.19 8.24
N TRP A 205 -0.60 4.96 7.15
CA TRP A 205 -1.81 5.33 6.46
C TRP A 205 -1.84 4.63 5.11
N LEU A 206 -2.96 4.04 4.77
CA LEU A 206 -3.12 3.31 3.51
C LEU A 206 -4.54 3.49 2.96
N ALA A 207 -4.68 3.41 1.64
CA ALA A 207 -5.97 3.30 1.00
C ALA A 207 -6.32 1.81 0.84
N PRO A 208 -7.44 1.34 1.42
CA PRO A 208 -7.76 -0.10 1.45
C PRO A 208 -8.26 -0.64 0.10
N GLY A 209 -8.22 0.18 -0.95
CA GLY A 209 -8.65 -0.18 -2.29
C GLY A 209 -9.20 1.00 -3.07
N ARG A 210 -10.07 0.72 -4.04
CA ARG A 210 -10.72 1.71 -4.90
C ARG A 210 -12.23 1.64 -4.78
N LEU A 211 -12.87 2.79 -4.85
CA LEU A 211 -14.32 2.93 -4.95
C LEU A 211 -14.69 3.19 -6.41
N THR A 212 -15.79 2.60 -6.84
CA THR A 212 -16.36 2.83 -8.16
C THR A 212 -17.79 3.37 -8.00
N PHE A 213 -18.02 4.55 -8.53
CA PHE A 213 -19.31 5.21 -8.58
C PHE A 213 -19.83 5.21 -10.02
N THR A 214 -21.08 4.88 -10.23
CA THR A 214 -21.70 4.92 -11.57
C THR A 214 -23.00 5.71 -11.50
N THR A 215 -23.10 6.73 -12.32
CA THR A 215 -24.28 7.61 -12.38
C THR A 215 -24.62 7.94 -13.83
N SER A 216 -25.84 8.42 -14.11
CA SER A 216 -26.14 9.04 -15.41
C SER A 216 -25.35 10.36 -15.54
N LEU A 217 -25.01 10.73 -16.77
CA LEU A 217 -24.29 11.98 -17.04
C LEU A 217 -25.26 13.19 -16.95
N LEU A 218 -25.76 13.39 -15.74
CA LEU A 218 -26.64 14.50 -15.36
C LEU A 218 -26.18 15.02 -13.99
N VAL A 219 -26.28 16.32 -13.80
CA VAL A 219 -26.05 16.90 -12.45
C VAL A 219 -27.16 16.41 -11.52
N GLN A 220 -26.78 15.73 -10.45
CA GLN A 220 -27.72 15.11 -9.51
C GLN A 220 -27.10 14.96 -8.11
N PRO A 221 -27.94 14.67 -7.09
CA PRO A 221 -27.46 14.44 -5.72
C PRO A 221 -26.33 13.42 -5.65
N GLY A 222 -25.44 13.60 -4.69
CA GLY A 222 -24.28 12.75 -4.48
C GLY A 222 -24.64 11.29 -4.17
N GLN A 223 -23.80 10.38 -4.59
CA GLN A 223 -23.84 8.96 -4.22
C GLN A 223 -22.80 8.67 -3.15
N THR A 224 -23.20 7.98 -2.09
CA THR A 224 -22.28 7.63 -0.99
C THR A 224 -21.95 6.13 -1.02
N LYS A 225 -20.66 5.80 -0.93
CA LYS A 225 -20.13 4.44 -0.73
C LYS A 225 -19.01 4.50 0.29
N SER A 226 -19.02 3.58 1.26
CA SER A 226 -18.02 3.54 2.33
C SER A 226 -17.73 4.93 2.90
N GLU A 227 -18.80 5.67 3.24
CA GLU A 227 -18.76 7.03 3.79
C GLU A 227 -18.14 8.11 2.87
N THR A 228 -17.69 7.74 1.68
CA THR A 228 -17.21 8.68 0.65
C THR A 228 -18.36 9.06 -0.27
N THR A 229 -18.61 10.35 -0.43
CA THR A 229 -19.66 10.86 -1.29
C THR A 229 -19.08 11.36 -2.61
N PHE A 230 -19.61 10.87 -3.72
CA PHE A 230 -19.33 11.32 -5.07
C PHE A 230 -20.47 12.19 -5.60
N THR A 231 -20.14 13.33 -6.15
CA THR A 231 -21.11 14.24 -6.77
C THR A 231 -20.61 14.67 -8.15
N LEU A 232 -21.49 14.60 -9.15
CA LEU A 232 -21.27 15.24 -10.44
C LEU A 232 -21.81 16.66 -10.35
N LYS A 233 -20.91 17.66 -10.34
CA LYS A 233 -21.22 19.06 -10.03
C LYS A 233 -21.68 19.85 -11.25
N GLN A 234 -20.98 19.65 -12.36
CA GLN A 234 -21.16 20.51 -13.54
C GLN A 234 -20.77 19.77 -14.81
N ILE A 235 -21.43 20.11 -15.89
CA ILE A 235 -21.14 19.66 -17.24
C ILE A 235 -21.17 20.90 -18.13
N ASP A 236 -20.00 21.29 -18.63
CA ASP A 236 -19.86 22.42 -19.54
C ASP A 236 -19.56 21.93 -20.94
N VAL A 237 -20.24 22.49 -21.92
CA VAL A 237 -20.05 22.15 -23.33
C VAL A 237 -19.43 23.34 -24.04
N ASN A 238 -18.20 23.18 -24.49
CA ASN A 238 -17.55 24.17 -25.33
C ASN A 238 -17.78 23.81 -26.83
N GLN A 239 -18.69 24.53 -27.44
CA GLN A 239 -19.06 24.34 -28.82
C GLN A 239 -17.92 24.66 -29.82
N ALA A 240 -17.09 25.66 -29.49
CA ALA A 240 -16.00 26.10 -30.36
C ALA A 240 -14.85 25.06 -30.40
N SER A 241 -14.46 24.56 -29.27
CA SER A 241 -13.40 23.52 -29.18
C SER A 241 -13.93 22.09 -29.37
N LYS A 242 -15.24 21.91 -29.45
CA LYS A 242 -15.91 20.60 -29.44
C LYS A 242 -15.44 19.72 -28.28
N THR A 243 -15.40 20.30 -27.09
CA THR A 243 -14.99 19.58 -25.87
C THR A 243 -16.08 19.71 -24.79
N TRP A 244 -16.10 18.72 -23.94
CA TRP A 244 -16.93 18.71 -22.74
C TRP A 244 -16.04 18.71 -21.50
N GLU A 245 -16.31 19.61 -20.59
CA GLU A 245 -15.67 19.64 -19.27
C GLU A 245 -16.67 19.13 -18.22
N ILE A 246 -16.28 18.08 -17.50
CA ILE A 246 -17.09 17.46 -16.46
C ILE A 246 -16.39 17.69 -15.13
N THR A 247 -17.07 18.39 -14.22
CA THR A 247 -16.57 18.63 -12.86
C THR A 247 -17.20 17.64 -11.89
N THR A 248 -16.35 16.89 -11.19
CA THR A 248 -16.74 15.94 -10.16
C THR A 248 -16.15 16.32 -8.81
N GLU A 249 -16.84 15.96 -7.75
CA GLU A 249 -16.41 16.18 -6.37
C GLU A 249 -16.49 14.87 -5.59
N LEU A 250 -15.44 14.58 -4.82
CA LEU A 250 -15.41 13.54 -3.80
C LEU A 250 -15.28 14.19 -2.44
N GLN A 251 -16.16 13.82 -1.51
CA GLN A 251 -16.07 14.18 -0.11
C GLN A 251 -15.76 12.94 0.70
N TYR A 252 -14.58 12.91 1.31
CA TYR A 252 -14.14 11.84 2.20
C TYR A 252 -14.68 12.05 3.62
N PRO A 253 -14.83 10.96 4.42
CA PRO A 253 -15.39 11.04 5.77
C PRO A 253 -14.53 11.87 6.72
N GLU A 254 -15.15 12.39 7.77
CA GLU A 254 -14.43 13.03 8.88
C GLU A 254 -13.50 12.02 9.57
N GLY A 255 -12.33 12.49 10.00
CA GLY A 255 -11.31 11.64 10.63
C GLY A 255 -10.43 10.85 9.64
N SER A 256 -10.73 10.88 8.32
CA SER A 256 -9.78 10.38 7.33
C SER A 256 -8.55 11.30 7.23
N LEU A 257 -7.45 10.74 6.73
CA LEU A 257 -6.27 11.54 6.40
C LEU A 257 -6.65 12.58 5.34
N GLU A 258 -6.20 13.81 5.54
CA GLU A 258 -6.31 14.85 4.51
C GLU A 258 -5.36 14.55 3.34
N TRP A 259 -5.87 14.73 2.13
CA TRP A 259 -5.07 14.56 0.93
C TRP A 259 -4.13 15.75 0.74
N GLU A 260 -2.84 15.49 0.79
CA GLU A 260 -1.79 16.48 0.59
C GLU A 260 -1.19 16.40 -0.82
N SER A 261 -0.42 17.42 -1.21
CA SER A 261 0.21 17.50 -2.53
C SER A 261 1.17 16.34 -2.83
N ASN A 262 1.80 15.76 -1.81
CA ASN A 262 2.68 14.59 -1.94
C ASN A 262 1.92 13.29 -2.27
N GLN A 263 0.59 13.30 -2.21
CA GLN A 263 -0.28 12.18 -2.55
C GLN A 263 -0.95 12.35 -3.92
N SER A 264 -0.58 13.38 -4.65
CA SER A 264 -1.15 13.71 -5.97
C SER A 264 -1.08 12.55 -6.96
N ARG A 265 -0.04 11.73 -6.91
CA ARG A 265 0.09 10.55 -7.80
C ARG A 265 -1.07 9.56 -7.61
N LEU A 266 -1.50 9.33 -6.37
CA LEU A 266 -2.64 8.45 -6.11
C LEU A 266 -3.96 9.06 -6.57
N LEU A 267 -4.16 10.34 -6.33
CA LEU A 267 -5.34 11.08 -6.84
C LEU A 267 -5.33 11.12 -8.38
N ASN A 268 -4.19 11.38 -9.01
CA ASN A 268 -4.05 11.36 -10.47
C ASN A 268 -4.29 9.97 -11.08
N SER A 269 -4.32 8.92 -10.27
CA SER A 269 -4.74 7.58 -10.72
C SER A 269 -6.26 7.40 -10.81
N MET A 270 -7.05 8.40 -10.42
CA MET A 270 -8.50 8.41 -10.62
C MET A 270 -8.82 8.37 -12.11
N LYS A 271 -9.96 7.78 -12.45
CA LYS A 271 -10.41 7.64 -13.84
C LYS A 271 -11.90 7.91 -13.92
N LEU A 272 -12.29 8.75 -14.87
CA LEU A 272 -13.68 8.92 -15.25
C LEU A 272 -13.88 8.35 -16.65
N ILE A 273 -14.80 7.40 -16.76
CA ILE A 273 -15.15 6.74 -18.01
C ILE A 273 -16.61 7.01 -18.31
N LEU A 274 -16.90 7.42 -19.55
CA LEU A 274 -18.27 7.60 -20.02
C LEU A 274 -18.64 6.41 -20.91
N THR A 275 -19.85 5.85 -20.71
CA THR A 275 -20.35 4.69 -21.48
C THR A 275 -21.76 4.91 -21.97
N LYS A 276 -22.04 4.48 -23.23
CA LYS A 276 -23.37 4.43 -23.82
C LYS A 276 -23.50 3.17 -24.67
N GLY A 277 -24.22 2.18 -24.16
CA GLY A 277 -24.27 0.86 -24.80
C GLY A 277 -22.89 0.22 -24.88
N LYS A 278 -22.37 0.05 -26.12
CA LYS A 278 -21.00 -0.47 -26.36
C LYS A 278 -19.95 0.64 -26.53
N GLU A 279 -20.37 1.87 -26.64
CA GLU A 279 -19.48 3.02 -26.79
C GLU A 279 -18.85 3.37 -25.44
N GLN A 280 -17.56 3.67 -25.46
CA GLN A 280 -16.80 4.10 -24.29
C GLN A 280 -15.91 5.28 -24.66
N LEU A 281 -15.92 6.31 -23.83
CA LEU A 281 -15.04 7.47 -23.94
C LEU A 281 -14.19 7.58 -22.67
N THR A 282 -12.93 7.88 -22.87
CA THR A 282 -11.98 8.23 -21.81
C THR A 282 -11.68 9.72 -21.89
N ASP A 283 -11.30 10.32 -20.78
CA ASP A 283 -10.83 11.71 -20.75
C ASP A 283 -9.58 11.88 -21.62
N ILE A 284 -9.43 13.06 -22.22
CA ILE A 284 -8.24 13.48 -22.95
C ILE A 284 -7.28 14.30 -22.09
N GLY A 285 -7.65 14.55 -20.84
CA GLY A 285 -6.90 15.25 -19.82
C GLY A 285 -7.77 15.56 -18.62
N HIS A 286 -7.15 15.72 -17.47
CA HIS A 286 -7.84 16.09 -16.24
C HIS A 286 -6.95 16.94 -15.34
N ASP A 287 -7.60 17.73 -14.47
CA ASP A 287 -6.99 18.50 -13.39
C ASP A 287 -7.67 18.11 -12.08
N ILE A 288 -6.88 17.72 -11.08
CA ILE A 288 -7.37 17.28 -9.77
C ILE A 288 -6.84 18.20 -8.70
N ARG A 289 -7.75 18.74 -7.88
CA ARG A 289 -7.44 19.67 -6.78
C ARG A 289 -8.02 19.18 -5.47
N THR A 290 -7.28 19.39 -4.40
CA THR A 290 -7.75 19.20 -3.04
C THR A 290 -8.15 20.56 -2.48
N ASP A 291 -9.45 20.77 -2.21
CA ASP A 291 -9.94 22.06 -1.73
C ASP A 291 -9.74 22.22 -0.21
N THR A 292 -9.98 21.14 0.56
CA THR A 292 -9.90 21.13 2.03
C THR A 292 -9.23 19.86 2.56
N GLY A 293 -8.32 19.26 1.81
CA GLY A 293 -7.67 17.99 2.20
C GLY A 293 -8.60 16.76 2.19
N ARG A 294 -9.90 16.92 2.53
CA ARG A 294 -10.91 15.84 2.48
C ARG A 294 -11.86 15.95 1.32
N LYS A 295 -11.85 17.10 0.64
CA LYS A 295 -12.65 17.38 -0.54
C LYS A 295 -11.76 17.44 -1.76
N VAL A 296 -12.03 16.57 -2.71
CA VAL A 296 -11.27 16.47 -3.95
C VAL A 296 -12.18 16.84 -5.12
N THR A 297 -11.81 17.90 -5.83
CA THR A 297 -12.48 18.32 -7.06
C THR A 297 -11.65 17.92 -8.26
N ALA A 298 -12.26 17.27 -9.24
CA ALA A 298 -11.61 16.87 -10.48
C ALA A 298 -12.38 17.43 -11.67
N ARG A 299 -11.64 18.01 -12.62
CA ARG A 299 -12.14 18.47 -13.92
C ARG A 299 -11.62 17.54 -14.98
N TRP A 300 -12.54 16.97 -15.77
CA TRP A 300 -12.28 15.98 -16.78
C TRP A 300 -12.63 16.56 -18.16
N LEU A 301 -11.70 16.49 -19.07
CA LEU A 301 -11.89 16.98 -20.43
C LEU A 301 -12.15 15.81 -21.37
N PHE A 302 -13.25 15.85 -22.09
CA PHE A 302 -13.62 14.87 -23.12
C PHE A 302 -13.73 15.55 -24.47
N ARG A 303 -13.51 14.80 -25.56
CA ARG A 303 -13.95 15.22 -26.90
C ARG A 303 -15.47 15.25 -26.93
N ALA A 304 -16.02 15.95 -27.92
CA ALA A 304 -17.48 16.09 -28.05
C ALA A 304 -18.19 14.74 -27.91
N ILE A 305 -19.13 14.71 -26.96
CA ILE A 305 -19.92 13.52 -26.66
C ILE A 305 -21.07 13.48 -27.67
N PRO A 306 -21.21 12.43 -28.49
CA PRO A 306 -22.29 12.38 -29.47
C PRO A 306 -23.65 12.16 -28.82
N GLY A 307 -24.66 12.93 -29.27
CA GLY A 307 -26.05 12.79 -28.83
C GLY A 307 -26.35 13.50 -27.51
N ASN A 308 -27.37 13.00 -26.79
CA ASN A 308 -27.83 13.55 -25.54
C ASN A 308 -26.95 13.07 -24.37
N SER A 309 -26.51 13.97 -23.49
CA SER A 309 -25.74 13.63 -22.31
C SER A 309 -26.47 12.66 -21.37
N ALA A 310 -27.79 12.76 -21.28
CA ALA A 310 -28.62 11.90 -20.44
C ALA A 310 -28.52 10.39 -20.81
N ASP A 311 -28.14 10.06 -22.03
CA ASP A 311 -27.98 8.67 -22.49
C ASP A 311 -26.67 8.05 -22.01
N TRP A 312 -25.74 8.86 -21.50
CA TRP A 312 -24.43 8.42 -21.05
C TRP A 312 -24.40 8.15 -19.55
N LYS A 313 -23.62 7.15 -19.17
CA LYS A 313 -23.28 6.86 -17.79
C LYS A 313 -21.84 7.27 -17.51
N ALA A 314 -21.62 7.96 -16.42
CA ALA A 314 -20.32 8.32 -15.90
C ALA A 314 -19.91 7.31 -14.82
N THR A 315 -18.77 6.68 -14.98
CA THR A 315 -18.19 5.76 -13.98
C THR A 315 -16.87 6.35 -13.49
N LEU A 316 -16.86 6.82 -12.24
CA LEU A 316 -15.67 7.29 -11.55
C LEU A 316 -15.05 6.15 -10.75
N THR A 317 -13.76 5.91 -10.93
CA THR A 317 -12.94 5.06 -10.07
C THR A 317 -11.96 5.93 -9.30
N ALA A 318 -12.02 5.87 -7.97
CA ALA A 318 -11.22 6.71 -7.06
C ALA A 318 -10.63 5.86 -5.92
N PRO A 319 -9.55 6.29 -5.24
CA PRO A 319 -9.08 5.63 -4.03
C PRO A 319 -10.15 5.69 -2.93
N ALA A 320 -10.23 4.64 -2.12
CA ALA A 320 -11.05 4.64 -0.91
C ALA A 320 -10.45 5.57 0.16
N ALA A 321 -11.26 5.93 1.16
CA ALA A 321 -10.81 6.77 2.26
C ALA A 321 -9.57 6.17 2.95
N PRO A 322 -8.52 6.96 3.19
CA PRO A 322 -7.35 6.49 3.89
C PRO A 322 -7.67 6.01 5.31
N GLN A 323 -7.05 4.91 5.70
CA GLN A 323 -7.19 4.32 7.04
C GLN A 323 -5.84 4.29 7.73
N GLN A 324 -5.85 4.56 9.02
CA GLN A 324 -4.69 4.47 9.88
C GLN A 324 -4.60 3.07 10.49
N MET A 325 -3.40 2.49 10.52
CA MET A 325 -3.15 1.25 11.23
C MET A 325 -1.80 1.26 11.96
N PRO A 326 -1.74 0.68 13.17
CA PRO A 326 -0.47 0.44 13.83
C PRO A 326 0.30 -0.66 13.08
N VAL A 327 1.63 -0.57 13.10
CA VAL A 327 2.55 -1.54 12.49
C VAL A 327 3.63 -1.88 13.50
N LYS A 328 3.84 -3.19 13.72
CA LYS A 328 4.88 -3.70 14.61
C LYS A 328 5.65 -4.85 13.97
N LEU A 329 6.83 -4.55 13.48
CA LEU A 329 7.70 -5.50 12.77
C LEU A 329 8.83 -5.96 13.70
N VAL A 330 8.95 -7.27 13.89
CA VAL A 330 9.94 -7.87 14.80
C VAL A 330 10.91 -8.73 13.99
N PHE A 331 12.16 -8.31 13.93
CA PHE A 331 13.27 -9.08 13.35
C PHE A 331 13.99 -9.82 14.48
N GLU A 332 14.12 -11.11 14.34
CA GLU A 332 14.81 -11.95 15.33
C GLU A 332 16.24 -12.28 14.90
N LYS A 333 17.13 -12.42 15.87
CA LYS A 333 18.53 -12.89 15.69
C LYS A 333 19.27 -12.13 14.59
N VAL A 334 19.20 -10.79 14.60
CA VAL A 334 19.88 -9.96 13.62
C VAL A 334 21.38 -9.95 13.91
N THR A 335 22.20 -10.63 13.08
CA THR A 335 23.66 -10.59 13.24
C THR A 335 24.18 -9.18 12.99
N LEU A 336 25.24 -8.80 13.70
CA LEU A 336 25.94 -7.54 13.51
C LEU A 336 26.94 -7.64 12.35
N PRO A 337 27.26 -6.54 11.68
CA PRO A 337 28.25 -6.52 10.59
C PRO A 337 29.66 -6.82 11.08
#